data_f4fe73dfb9820b238dd34b8de881fb40
#
_entry.id   f4fe73dfb9820b238dd34b8de881fb40
#
_cell.length_a   1.000
_cell.length_b   1.000
_cell.length_c   1.000
_cell.angle_alpha   90.00
_cell.angle_beta   90.00
_cell.angle_gamma   90.00
#
_symmetry.space_group_name_H-M   'P 1'
#
loop_
_entity.id
_entity.type
_entity.pdbx_description
1 polymer ?
#
loop_
_entity_poly.entity_id
_entity_poly.type
_entity_poly.pdbx_seq_one_letter_code
_entity_poly.pdbx_strand_id
1 'polypeptide(L)'
;INEIANDNPYLLIAHHYTRYIGDLSGGQILKGIAENALNPPRGEGLHFYDFEKIDDAKEFKNGYRSTLDSLDINESQVNALITEANYAFRLNMYIFDELEGNASKSLFKVLLGLIKSKLFKS
;
A
#
# COMPACT_ATOMS: atom_id res chain seq x y z
N ILE A 1 -14.52 -0.96 -6.97
CA ILE A 1 -13.67 -0.41 -8.04
C ILE A 1 -14.47 -0.18 -9.31
N ASN A 2 -15.21 -1.15 -9.83
CA ASN A 2 -15.98 -1.00 -11.08
C ASN A 2 -17.03 0.12 -11.00
N GLU A 3 -17.73 0.26 -9.89
CA GLU A 3 -18.68 1.34 -9.63
C GLU A 3 -17.99 2.71 -9.67
N ILE A 4 -16.88 2.85 -8.95
CA ILE A 4 -16.07 4.07 -8.94
C ILE A 4 -15.53 4.42 -10.32
N ALA A 5 -15.09 3.42 -11.08
CA ALA A 5 -14.57 3.61 -12.43
C ALA A 5 -15.64 4.19 -13.39
N ASN A 6 -16.90 3.86 -13.18
CA ASN A 6 -18.00 4.35 -13.97
C ASN A 6 -18.48 5.75 -13.52
N ASP A 7 -18.62 5.96 -12.22
CA ASP A 7 -19.29 7.14 -11.68
C ASP A 7 -18.32 8.28 -11.35
N ASN A 8 -17.14 7.94 -10.78
CA ASN A 8 -16.14 8.90 -10.35
C ASN A 8 -14.72 8.37 -10.59
N PRO A 9 -14.28 8.26 -11.83
CA PRO A 9 -13.03 7.56 -12.19
C PRO A 9 -11.77 8.15 -11.55
N TYR A 10 -11.75 9.43 -11.17
CA TYR A 10 -10.62 10.04 -10.48
C TYR A 10 -10.35 9.39 -9.10
N LEU A 11 -11.36 8.80 -8.45
CA LEU A 11 -11.19 8.08 -7.18
C LEU A 11 -10.34 6.81 -7.30
N LEU A 12 -10.14 6.30 -8.52
CA LEU A 12 -9.20 5.20 -8.77
C LEU A 12 -7.76 5.56 -8.40
N ILE A 13 -7.40 6.84 -8.38
CA ILE A 13 -6.11 7.32 -7.91
C ILE A 13 -5.88 6.91 -6.45
N ALA A 14 -6.91 6.97 -5.60
CA ALA A 14 -6.83 6.56 -4.21
C ALA A 14 -6.51 5.06 -4.07
N HIS A 15 -7.14 4.22 -4.88
CA HIS A 15 -6.86 2.77 -4.92
C HIS A 15 -5.47 2.47 -5.46
N HIS A 16 -5.06 3.15 -6.53
CA HIS A 16 -3.73 2.99 -7.10
C HIS A 16 -2.65 3.39 -6.08
N TYR A 17 -2.81 4.54 -5.43
CA TYR A 17 -1.88 5.00 -4.40
C TYR A 17 -1.78 4.00 -3.25
N THR A 18 -2.92 3.62 -2.67
CA THR A 18 -2.98 2.72 -1.51
C THR A 18 -2.34 1.38 -1.82
N ARG A 19 -2.56 0.85 -3.02
CA ARG A 19 -2.04 -0.43 -3.44
C ARG A 19 -0.59 -0.34 -3.89
N TYR A 20 -0.30 0.49 -4.87
CA TYR A 20 1.01 0.50 -5.53
C TYR A 20 2.10 1.09 -4.64
N ILE A 21 1.88 2.27 -4.09
CA ILE A 21 2.84 2.90 -3.18
C ILE A 21 2.90 2.17 -1.82
N GLY A 22 1.78 1.62 -1.37
CA GLY A 22 1.70 0.77 -0.18
C GLY A 22 2.58 -0.47 -0.31
N ASP A 23 2.46 -1.20 -1.41
CA ASP A 23 3.24 -2.42 -1.66
C ASP A 23 4.71 -2.12 -1.95
N LEU A 24 5.02 -1.01 -2.64
CA LEU A 24 6.40 -0.56 -2.86
C LEU A 24 7.10 -0.11 -1.56
N SER A 25 6.36 0.14 -0.50
CA SER A 25 6.86 0.56 0.81
C SER A 25 6.71 -0.55 1.85
N GLY A 26 5.51 -0.71 2.41
CA GLY A 26 5.18 -1.70 3.42
C GLY A 26 5.22 -3.13 2.88
N GLY A 27 4.86 -3.33 1.62
CA GLY A 27 4.92 -4.63 0.96
C GLY A 27 6.33 -5.21 0.90
N GLN A 28 7.37 -4.39 0.76
CA GLN A 28 8.75 -4.86 0.79
C GLN A 28 9.15 -5.42 2.16
N ILE A 29 8.60 -4.86 3.24
CA ILE A 29 8.80 -5.37 4.61
C ILE A 29 8.07 -6.71 4.76
N LEU A 30 6.83 -6.80 4.26
CA LEU A 30 6.06 -8.05 4.25
C LEU A 30 6.76 -9.16 3.47
N LYS A 31 7.32 -8.83 2.30
CA LYS A 31 8.13 -9.75 1.50
C LYS A 31 9.26 -10.35 2.33
N GLY A 32 10.06 -9.48 2.98
CA GLY A 32 11.17 -9.93 3.82
C GLY A 32 10.74 -10.83 4.99
N ILE A 33 9.62 -10.51 5.63
CA ILE A 33 9.05 -11.34 6.71
C ILE A 33 8.61 -12.71 6.16
N ALA A 34 7.91 -12.72 5.04
CA ALA A 34 7.43 -13.94 4.41
C ALA A 34 8.59 -14.82 3.89
N GLU A 35 9.62 -14.23 3.30
CA GLU A 35 10.85 -14.92 2.91
C GLU A 35 11.49 -15.64 4.10
N ASN A 36 11.66 -14.94 5.22
CA ASN A 36 12.27 -15.50 6.41
C ASN A 36 11.42 -16.59 7.08
N ALA A 37 10.10 -16.43 7.07
CA ALA A 37 9.19 -17.36 7.73
C ALA A 37 8.92 -18.63 6.91
N LEU A 38 8.77 -18.48 5.58
CA LEU A 38 8.37 -19.56 4.69
C LEU A 38 9.55 -20.19 3.94
N ASN A 39 10.63 -19.42 3.77
CA ASN A 39 11.81 -19.83 3.01
C ASN A 39 11.44 -20.54 1.69
N PRO A 40 10.59 -19.93 0.85
CA PRO A 40 10.07 -20.59 -0.34
C PRO A 40 11.19 -20.83 -1.37
N PRO A 41 11.19 -21.98 -2.07
CA PRO A 41 12.16 -22.24 -3.12
C PRO A 41 12.11 -21.13 -4.18
N ARG A 42 13.26 -20.52 -4.50
CA ARG A 42 13.39 -19.46 -5.54
C ARG A 42 12.46 -18.25 -5.34
N GLY A 43 11.99 -17.97 -4.11
CA GLY A 43 11.06 -16.88 -3.82
C GLY A 43 9.64 -17.10 -4.37
N GLU A 44 9.28 -18.33 -4.70
CA GLU A 44 7.95 -18.67 -5.21
C GLU A 44 6.83 -18.18 -4.28
N GLY A 45 5.80 -17.57 -4.87
CA GLY A 45 4.68 -16.98 -4.13
C GLY A 45 4.91 -15.54 -3.65
N LEU A 46 6.12 -14.98 -3.81
CA LEU A 46 6.47 -13.63 -3.37
C LEU A 46 6.67 -12.63 -4.51
N HIS A 47 6.55 -13.07 -5.76
CA HIS A 47 6.72 -12.23 -6.97
C HIS A 47 5.73 -11.07 -7.04
N PHE A 48 4.63 -11.13 -6.32
CA PHE A 48 3.69 -10.01 -6.17
C PHE A 48 4.37 -8.73 -5.68
N TYR A 49 5.42 -8.86 -4.88
CA TYR A 49 6.16 -7.73 -4.31
C TYR A 49 7.33 -7.27 -5.18
N ASP A 50 7.55 -7.88 -6.34
CA ASP A 50 8.65 -7.52 -7.24
C ASP A 50 8.23 -6.36 -8.16
N PHE A 51 9.04 -5.32 -8.18
CA PHE A 51 8.85 -4.13 -9.02
C PHE A 51 10.03 -3.98 -9.97
N GLU A 52 10.16 -4.90 -10.91
CA GLU A 52 11.31 -5.04 -11.81
C GLU A 52 11.63 -3.78 -12.63
N LYS A 53 10.65 -2.91 -12.84
CA LYS A 53 10.81 -1.67 -13.62
C LYS A 53 11.12 -0.44 -12.75
N ILE A 54 11.29 -0.62 -11.45
CA ILE A 54 11.59 0.47 -10.51
C ILE A 54 12.98 0.23 -9.92
N ASP A 55 13.97 0.95 -10.45
CA ASP A 55 15.36 0.84 -10.00
C ASP A 55 15.57 1.53 -8.65
N ASP A 56 14.96 2.69 -8.43
CA ASP A 56 15.00 3.44 -7.18
C ASP A 56 13.57 3.72 -6.65
N ALA A 57 13.19 2.96 -5.63
CA ALA A 57 11.88 3.10 -5.00
C ALA A 57 11.66 4.47 -4.33
N LYS A 58 12.71 5.12 -3.83
CA LYS A 58 12.61 6.44 -3.19
C LYS A 58 12.36 7.52 -4.25
N GLU A 59 13.14 7.50 -5.32
CA GLU A 59 12.98 8.42 -6.43
C GLU A 59 11.60 8.26 -7.07
N PHE A 60 11.19 7.03 -7.34
CA PHE A 60 9.87 6.74 -7.89
C PHE A 60 8.74 7.28 -7.00
N LYS A 61 8.79 7.06 -5.69
CA LYS A 61 7.78 7.55 -4.75
C LYS A 61 7.74 9.08 -4.70
N ASN A 62 8.88 9.74 -4.78
CA ASN A 62 8.94 11.19 -4.83
C ASN A 62 8.34 11.74 -6.12
N GLY A 63 8.67 11.17 -7.25
CA GLY A 63 8.08 11.50 -8.55
C GLY A 63 6.56 11.28 -8.57
N TYR A 64 6.11 10.16 -8.02
CA TYR A 64 4.69 9.86 -7.90
C TYR A 64 3.93 10.92 -7.09
N ARG A 65 4.46 11.30 -5.91
CA ARG A 65 3.86 12.35 -5.08
C ARG A 65 3.85 13.71 -5.79
N SER A 66 4.95 14.07 -6.43
CA SER A 66 5.03 15.31 -7.22
C SER A 66 3.99 15.34 -8.35
N THR A 67 3.74 14.21 -8.99
CA THR A 67 2.69 14.08 -9.99
C THR A 67 1.30 14.27 -9.39
N LEU A 68 1.03 13.67 -8.23
CA LEU A 68 -0.23 13.88 -7.51
C LEU A 68 -0.44 15.35 -7.14
N ASP A 69 0.60 16.01 -6.64
CA ASP A 69 0.55 17.44 -6.25
C ASP A 69 0.31 18.37 -7.45
N SER A 70 0.64 17.91 -8.65
CA SER A 70 0.43 18.68 -9.91
C SER A 70 -0.96 18.49 -10.52
N LEU A 71 -1.81 17.63 -9.97
CA LEU A 71 -3.15 17.40 -10.49
C LEU A 71 -4.03 18.65 -10.32
N ASP A 72 -4.73 19.03 -11.39
CA ASP A 72 -5.72 20.11 -11.35
C ASP A 72 -7.04 19.61 -10.76
N ILE A 73 -7.05 19.47 -9.44
CA ILE A 73 -8.21 19.03 -8.66
C ILE A 73 -8.52 20.03 -7.55
N ASN A 74 -9.79 20.21 -7.26
CA ASN A 74 -10.22 21.11 -6.20
C ASN A 74 -10.19 20.45 -4.81
N GLU A 75 -10.35 21.24 -3.76
CA GLU A 75 -10.33 20.78 -2.38
C GLU A 75 -11.36 19.68 -2.08
N SER A 76 -12.55 19.76 -2.66
CA SER A 76 -13.59 18.75 -2.50
C SER A 76 -13.15 17.40 -3.09
N GLN A 77 -12.48 17.42 -4.25
CA GLN A 77 -11.95 16.22 -4.88
C GLN A 77 -10.77 15.63 -4.09
N VAL A 78 -9.90 16.48 -3.51
CA VAL A 78 -8.84 16.05 -2.61
C VAL A 78 -9.43 15.34 -1.39
N ASN A 79 -10.43 15.92 -0.75
CA ASN A 79 -11.11 15.31 0.41
C ASN A 79 -11.78 13.98 0.06
N ALA A 80 -12.38 13.88 -1.11
CA ALA A 80 -12.97 12.65 -1.61
C ALA A 80 -11.90 11.56 -1.85
N LEU A 81 -10.74 11.91 -2.43
CA LEU A 81 -9.61 11.00 -2.60
C LEU A 81 -9.07 10.48 -1.26
N ILE A 82 -8.92 11.37 -0.27
CA ILE A 82 -8.46 10.98 1.08
C ILE A 82 -9.47 10.03 1.74
N THR A 83 -10.75 10.33 1.63
CA THR A 83 -11.83 9.48 2.16
C THR A 83 -11.80 8.09 1.51
N GLU A 84 -11.66 8.03 0.19
CA GLU A 84 -11.61 6.78 -0.56
C GLU A 84 -10.34 5.97 -0.24
N ALA A 85 -9.18 6.62 -0.11
CA ALA A 85 -7.94 5.97 0.30
C ALA A 85 -8.06 5.36 1.71
N ASN A 86 -8.66 6.08 2.65
CA ASN A 86 -8.92 5.57 4.00
C ASN A 86 -9.89 4.38 3.98
N TYR A 87 -10.89 4.42 3.12
CA TYR A 87 -11.81 3.30 2.93
C TYR A 87 -11.09 2.07 2.36
N ALA A 88 -10.30 2.23 1.32
CA ALA A 88 -9.49 1.16 0.74
C ALA A 88 -8.55 0.53 1.78
N PHE A 89 -7.92 1.35 2.61
CA PHE A 89 -7.07 0.90 3.70
C PHE A 89 -7.84 0.08 4.74
N ARG A 90 -9.04 0.54 5.11
CA ARG A 90 -9.93 -0.17 6.05
C ARG A 90 -10.36 -1.53 5.53
N LEU A 91 -10.64 -1.65 4.24
CA LEU A 91 -10.97 -2.93 3.61
C LEU A 91 -9.82 -3.94 3.73
N ASN A 92 -8.58 -3.49 3.55
CA ASN A 92 -7.41 -4.34 3.78
C ASN A 92 -7.29 -4.77 5.25
N MET A 93 -7.58 -3.87 6.20
CA MET A 93 -7.57 -4.21 7.62
C MET A 93 -8.61 -5.28 7.96
N TYR A 94 -9.80 -5.23 7.39
CA TYR A 94 -10.83 -6.26 7.60
C TYR A 94 -10.37 -7.64 7.13
N ILE A 95 -9.62 -7.73 6.01
CA ILE A 95 -9.04 -8.98 5.57
C ILE A 95 -8.08 -9.55 6.62
N PHE A 96 -7.25 -8.71 7.23
CA PHE A 96 -6.37 -9.14 8.32
C PHE A 96 -7.14 -9.58 9.56
N ASP A 97 -8.25 -8.93 9.88
CA ASP A 97 -9.11 -9.29 11.01
C ASP A 97 -9.80 -10.65 10.79
N GLU A 98 -10.06 -11.03 9.54
CA GLU A 98 -10.62 -12.34 9.17
C GLU A 98 -9.60 -13.48 9.30
N LEU A 99 -8.30 -13.19 9.34
CA LEU A 99 -7.27 -14.20 9.54
C LEU A 99 -7.33 -14.70 10.98
N GLU A 100 -7.60 -16.00 11.15
CA GLU A 100 -7.68 -16.65 12.46
C GLU A 100 -6.30 -16.78 13.11
N GLY A 101 -6.23 -16.42 14.42
CA GLY A 101 -5.10 -16.70 15.30
C GLY A 101 -4.33 -15.48 15.79
N ASN A 102 -3.58 -15.68 16.90
CA ASN A 102 -2.79 -14.63 17.55
C ASN A 102 -1.58 -14.17 16.72
N ALA A 103 -1.09 -14.99 15.81
CA ALA A 103 0.06 -14.70 14.96
C ALA A 103 -0.24 -13.55 13.98
N SER A 104 -1.44 -13.48 13.43
CA SER A 104 -1.84 -12.41 12.50
C SER A 104 -1.91 -11.06 13.19
N LYS A 105 -2.43 -11.00 14.42
CA LYS A 105 -2.49 -9.76 15.21
C LYS A 105 -1.10 -9.28 15.64
N SER A 106 -0.21 -10.19 15.97
CA SER A 106 1.18 -9.87 16.32
C SER A 106 1.96 -9.38 15.11
N LEU A 107 1.80 -10.00 13.94
CA LEU A 107 2.42 -9.60 12.68
C LEU A 107 1.95 -8.20 12.27
N PHE A 108 0.65 -7.92 12.39
CA PHE A 108 0.07 -6.62 12.07
C PHE A 108 0.59 -5.50 13.00
N LYS A 109 0.71 -5.77 14.30
CA LYS A 109 1.30 -4.83 15.26
C LYS A 109 2.76 -4.51 14.96
N VAL A 110 3.56 -5.53 14.62
CA VAL A 110 4.96 -5.35 14.20
C VAL A 110 5.03 -4.52 12.94
N LEU A 111 4.19 -4.78 11.97
CA LEU A 111 4.14 -4.06 10.71
C LEU A 111 3.79 -2.58 10.89
N LEU A 112 2.74 -2.29 11.68
CA LEU A 112 2.36 -0.92 12.01
C LEU A 112 3.48 -0.19 12.78
N GLY A 113 4.16 -0.88 13.69
CA GLY A 113 5.30 -0.34 14.41
C GLY A 113 6.45 0.04 13.49
N LEU A 114 6.79 -0.83 12.54
CA LEU A 114 7.85 -0.61 11.56
C LEU A 114 7.51 0.52 10.56
N ILE A 115 6.27 0.58 10.09
CA ILE A 115 5.79 1.64 9.21
C ILE A 115 5.83 3.00 9.94
N LYS A 116 5.33 3.06 11.18
CA LYS A 116 5.40 4.27 12.01
C LYS A 116 6.85 4.71 12.23
N SER A 117 7.75 3.79 12.59
CA SER A 117 9.16 4.13 12.83
C SER A 117 9.88 4.66 11.61
N LYS A 118 9.53 4.20 10.40
CA LYS A 118 10.11 4.69 9.14
C LYS A 118 9.50 6.02 8.69
N LEU A 119 8.21 6.25 8.93
CA LEU A 119 7.55 7.51 8.59
C LEU A 119 8.03 8.68 9.48
N PHE A 120 8.36 8.39 10.75
CA PHE A 120 8.85 9.42 11.69
C PHE A 120 10.37 9.62 11.67
N LYS A 121 11.14 8.80 10.93
CA LYS A 121 12.60 8.92 10.79
C LYS A 121 13.08 9.50 9.47
N SER A 122 12.17 9.84 8.60
CA SER A 122 12.52 10.45 7.29
C SER A 122 12.24 11.94 7.26
#